data_97b0399d0b82dc37749ba039c3b69762
#
_entry.id   97b0399d0b82dc37749ba039c3b69762
#
_cell.length_a   1.000
_cell.length_b   1.000
_cell.length_c   1.000
_cell.angle_alpha   90.00
_cell.angle_beta   90.00
_cell.angle_gamma   90.00
#
_symmetry.space_group_name_H-M   'P 1'
#
loop_
_entity.id
_entity.type
_entity.pdbx_description
1 polymer ?
#
loop_
_entity_poly.entity_id
_entity_poly.type
_entity_poly.pdbx_seq_one_letter_code
_entity_poly.pdbx_strand_id
1 'polypeptide(L)' 'MIIKRSITIKKHSTSISLETPFWVSLNEIASSRKISLASLVSEIDERRSTEPKLGLSSAVRIFILEYYKN' A
#
# COMPACT_ATOMS: atom_id res chain seq x y z
N MET A 1 -13.77 4.11 8.94
CA MET A 1 -13.00 5.33 9.22
C MET A 1 -11.68 5.31 8.45
N ILE A 2 -11.33 6.42 7.82
CA ILE A 2 -10.07 6.55 7.10
C ILE A 2 -9.02 7.10 8.05
N ILE A 3 -7.89 6.43 8.15
CA ILE A 3 -6.81 6.86 9.03
C ILE A 3 -5.57 7.13 8.19
N LYS A 4 -4.97 8.28 8.40
CA LYS A 4 -3.72 8.67 7.74
C LYS A 4 -2.55 8.13 8.55
N ARG A 5 -1.65 7.43 7.89
CA ARG A 5 -0.48 6.85 8.55
C ARG A 5 0.78 7.22 7.79
N SER A 6 1.83 7.51 8.55
CA SER A 6 3.14 7.80 7.98
C SER A 6 3.89 6.51 7.72
N ILE A 7 4.61 6.47 6.62
CA ILE A 7 5.42 5.31 6.27
C ILE A 7 6.68 5.83 5.56
N THR A 8 7.79 5.14 5.77
CA THR A 8 9.05 5.48 5.11
C THR A 8 9.34 4.45 4.04
N ILE A 9 9.47 4.90 2.79
CA ILE A 9 9.83 4.03 1.68
C ILE A 9 10.98 4.68 0.91
N LYS A 10 12.00 3.89 0.58
CA LYS A 10 13.17 4.37 -0.17
C LYS A 10 13.77 5.64 0.43
N LYS A 11 13.87 5.68 1.77
CA LYS A 11 14.41 6.81 2.53
C LYS A 11 13.58 8.09 2.47
N HIS A 12 12.36 8.00 1.97
CA HIS A 12 11.44 9.14 1.93
C HIS A 12 10.25 8.87 2.84
N SER A 13 9.86 9.88 3.60
CA SER A 13 8.65 9.83 4.39
C SER A 13 7.47 10.14 3.49
N THR A 14 6.43 9.32 3.58
CA THR A 14 5.19 9.58 2.88
C THR A 14 4.04 9.20 3.80
N SER A 15 2.83 9.45 3.38
CA SER A 15 1.68 9.02 4.15
C SER A 15 0.65 8.39 3.25
N ILE A 16 -0.10 7.44 3.79
CA ILE A 16 -1.21 6.82 3.11
C ILE A 16 -2.44 6.94 3.99
N SER A 17 -3.58 7.14 3.35
CA SER A 17 -4.86 7.24 4.04
C SER A 17 -5.71 6.07 3.60
N LEU A 18 -5.99 5.18 4.54
CA LEU A 18 -6.72 3.95 4.25
C LEU A 18 -7.80 3.71 5.30
N GLU A 19 -8.90 3.18 4.84
CA GLU A 19 -9.92 2.64 5.73
C GLU A 19 -9.31 1.45 6.49
N THR A 20 -9.77 1.24 7.72
CA THR A 20 -9.24 0.19 8.58
C THR A 20 -9.20 -1.19 7.92
N PRO A 21 -10.26 -1.65 7.22
CA PRO A 21 -10.20 -2.96 6.56
C PRO A 21 -9.07 -3.07 5.54
N PHE A 22 -8.80 -2.00 4.79
CA PHE A 22 -7.69 -1.99 3.83
C PHE A 22 -6.35 -2.03 4.54
N TRP A 23 -6.22 -1.31 5.65
CA TRP A 23 -4.99 -1.33 6.42
C TRP A 23 -4.68 -2.73 6.95
N VAL A 24 -5.69 -3.38 7.51
CA VAL A 24 -5.55 -4.75 8.02
C VAL A 24 -5.15 -5.69 6.90
N SER A 25 -5.82 -5.61 5.76
CA SER A 25 -5.51 -6.46 4.60
C SER A 25 -4.10 -6.24 4.09
N LEU A 26 -3.65 -4.99 4.05
CA LEU A 26 -2.30 -4.68 3.59
C LEU A 26 -1.25 -5.34 4.49
N ASN A 27 -1.46 -5.27 5.81
CA ASN A 27 -0.55 -5.91 6.76
C ASN A 27 -0.57 -7.43 6.63
N GLU A 28 -1.74 -8.01 6.39
CA GLU A 28 -1.87 -9.46 6.19
C GLU A 28 -1.12 -9.92 4.94
N ILE A 29 -1.20 -9.15 3.86
CA ILE A 29 -0.49 -9.49 2.63
C ILE A 29 1.02 -9.44 2.86
N ALA A 30 1.51 -8.39 3.52
CA ALA A 30 2.94 -8.28 3.82
C ALA A 30 3.42 -9.45 4.66
N SER A 31 2.66 -9.80 5.69
CA SER A 31 2.98 -10.93 6.57
C SER A 31 2.97 -12.25 5.79
N SER A 32 1.99 -12.45 4.94
CA SER A 32 1.88 -13.66 4.12
C SER A 32 3.07 -13.80 3.16
N ARG A 33 3.55 -12.68 2.62
CA ARG A 33 4.69 -12.68 1.72
C ARG A 33 6.02 -12.61 2.47
N LYS A 34 5.99 -12.50 3.78
CA LYS A 34 7.20 -12.44 4.64
C LYS A 34 8.09 -11.25 4.28
N ILE A 35 7.48 -10.12 3.98
CA ILE A 35 8.18 -8.88 3.71
C ILE A 35 7.67 -7.78 4.65
N SER A 36 8.44 -6.71 4.79
CA SER A 36 8.00 -5.60 5.62
C SER A 36 6.88 -4.83 4.92
N LEU A 37 6.09 -4.12 5.72
CA LEU A 37 5.04 -3.26 5.18
C LEU A 37 5.66 -2.20 4.26
N ALA A 38 6.79 -1.61 4.66
CA ALA A 38 7.46 -0.61 3.84
C ALA A 38 7.91 -1.19 2.49
N SER A 39 8.39 -2.44 2.47
CA SER A 39 8.78 -3.09 1.23
C SER A 39 7.58 -3.30 0.31
N LEU A 40 6.45 -3.72 0.89
CA LEU A 40 5.24 -3.92 0.11
C LEU A 40 4.74 -2.61 -0.51
N VAL A 41 4.70 -1.55 0.30
CA VAL A 41 4.24 -0.25 -0.19
C VAL A 41 5.20 0.31 -1.24
N SER A 42 6.50 0.09 -1.06
CA SER A 42 7.50 0.50 -2.04
C SER A 42 7.27 -0.19 -3.39
N GLU A 43 6.95 -1.48 -3.36
CA GLU A 43 6.65 -2.24 -4.56
C GLU A 43 5.41 -1.69 -5.27
N ILE A 44 4.37 -1.37 -4.50
CA ILE A 44 3.15 -0.78 -5.05
C ILE A 44 3.44 0.59 -5.66
N ASP A 45 4.26 1.39 -4.98
CA ASP A 45 4.62 2.71 -5.46
C ASP A 45 5.38 2.63 -6.80
N GLU A 46 6.25 1.64 -6.96
CA GLU A 46 6.96 1.44 -8.21
C GLU A 46 6.00 1.09 -9.34
N ARG A 47 5.00 0.27 -9.07
CA ARG A 47 4.01 -0.09 -10.07
C ARG A 47 3.20 1.10 -10.54
N ARG A 48 2.84 2.00 -9.62
CA ARG A 48 2.04 3.17 -9.98
C ARG A 48 2.82 4.21 -10.75
N SER A 49 4.13 4.07 -10.87
CA SER A 49 4.92 5.02 -11.65
C SER A 49 4.53 5.03 -13.12
N THR A 50 3.86 3.96 -13.60
CA THR A 50 3.30 3.92 -14.95
C THR A 50 1.96 4.65 -15.03
N GLU A 51 1.39 4.99 -13.87
CA GLU A 51 0.13 5.70 -13.75
C GLU A 51 0.34 6.90 -12.81
N PRO A 52 1.10 7.92 -13.25
CA PRO A 52 1.52 9.01 -12.34
C PRO A 52 0.38 9.81 -11.74
N LYS A 53 -0.81 9.74 -12.32
CA LYS A 53 -1.98 10.47 -11.78
C LYS A 53 -2.65 9.72 -10.64
N LEU A 54 -2.30 8.46 -10.44
CA LEU A 54 -2.91 7.65 -9.39
C LEU A 54 -2.20 7.90 -8.07
N GLY A 55 -2.94 8.33 -7.06
CA GLY A 55 -2.40 8.54 -5.72
C GLY A 55 -1.98 7.21 -5.08
N LEU A 56 -1.03 7.28 -4.15
CA LEU A 56 -0.53 6.07 -3.50
C LEU A 56 -1.63 5.32 -2.74
N SER A 57 -2.50 6.03 -2.03
CA SER A 57 -3.60 5.38 -1.31
C SER A 57 -4.52 4.62 -2.26
N SER A 58 -4.83 5.22 -3.41
CA SER A 58 -5.65 4.56 -4.41
C SER A 58 -4.95 3.34 -5.00
N ALA A 59 -3.64 3.46 -5.26
CA ALA A 59 -2.85 2.34 -5.77
C ALA A 59 -2.84 1.17 -4.79
N VAL A 60 -2.74 1.47 -3.49
CA VAL A 60 -2.78 0.43 -2.45
C VAL A 60 -4.12 -0.27 -2.44
N ARG A 61 -5.23 0.48 -2.52
CA ARG A 61 -6.57 -0.12 -2.55
C ARG A 61 -6.75 -1.04 -3.75
N ILE A 62 -6.30 -0.59 -4.91
CA ILE A 62 -6.40 -1.40 -6.14
C ILE A 62 -5.56 -2.66 -6.02
N PHE A 63 -4.35 -2.54 -5.49
CA PHE A 63 -3.46 -3.69 -5.28
C PHE A 63 -4.14 -4.73 -4.39
N ILE A 64 -4.73 -4.30 -3.28
CA ILE A 64 -5.39 -5.21 -2.33
C ILE A 64 -6.56 -5.92 -3.01
N LEU A 65 -7.36 -5.17 -3.74
CA LEU A 65 -8.50 -5.73 -4.45
C LEU A 65 -8.06 -6.80 -5.43
N GLU A 66 -7.05 -6.50 -6.24
CA GLU A 66 -6.53 -7.44 -7.23
C GLU A 66 -5.91 -8.67 -6.58
N TYR A 67 -5.22 -8.48 -5.47
CA TYR A 67 -4.59 -9.58 -4.73
C TYR A 67 -5.63 -10.61 -4.31
N TYR A 68 -6.77 -10.15 -3.78
CA TYR A 68 -7.80 -11.06 -3.29
C TYR A 68 -8.73 -11.60 -4.38
N LYS A 69 -8.71 -11.00 -5.56
CA LYS A 69 -9.50 -11.50 -6.68
C LYS A 69 -8.82 -12.65 -7.44
N ASN A 70 -7.55 -12.79 -7.27
CA ASN A 70 -6.81 -13.87 -7.96
C ASN A 70 -6.65 -15.09 -7.05
#